data_6355a5b0c947a1310d0a44edfa2fc43a
#
_entry.id   6355a5b0c947a1310d0a44edfa2fc43a
#
_cell.length_a   1.000
_cell.length_b   1.000
_cell.length_c   1.000
_cell.angle_alpha   90.00
_cell.angle_beta   90.00
_cell.angle_gamma   90.00
#
_symmetry.space_group_name_H-M   'P 1'
#
loop_
_entity.id
_entity.type
_entity.pdbx_description
1 polymer ?
#
loop_
_entity_poly.entity_id
_entity_poly.type
_entity_poly.pdbx_seq_one_letter_code
_entity_poly.pdbx_strand_id
1 'polypeptide(L)'
;GIRLELRTPWISSSPLRHVLPRFSGAARQQDNLFAQQECFTPTSIRRDTILRTDRPFAAALYIGQRSKSTNTDRKEQLTSALSIGIIGPCALCAGEQRGIHKALNNIEPLGWQFQIQNDVIVNYALQFDQRLIASRFAEISGGAGATVGSFRTHADVNLRGEIGLFNSHFDEPVDILKKLRISTFLQGNARFVGYDAT
;
A
#
# COMPACT_ATOMS: atom_id res chain seq x y z
N GLY A 1 11.09 1.00 1.36
CA GLY A 1 10.51 -0.23 1.93
C GLY A 1 10.45 -1.36 0.93
N ILE A 2 10.30 -2.56 1.42
CA ILE A 2 10.17 -3.78 0.62
C ILE A 2 8.77 -4.34 0.83
N ARG A 3 8.14 -4.78 -0.26
CA ARG A 3 6.85 -5.48 -0.23
C ARG A 3 6.92 -6.74 -1.08
N LEU A 4 6.54 -7.85 -0.49
CA LEU A 4 6.39 -9.14 -1.15
C LEU A 4 4.90 -9.48 -1.20
N GLU A 5 4.42 -10.00 -2.33
CA GLU A 5 3.04 -10.44 -2.49
C GLU A 5 2.99 -11.87 -3.03
N LEU A 6 2.17 -12.69 -2.40
CA LEU A 6 1.86 -14.05 -2.81
C LEU A 6 0.41 -14.16 -3.23
N ARG A 7 0.17 -14.70 -4.42
CA ARG A 7 -1.17 -15.03 -4.93
C ARG A 7 -1.27 -16.52 -5.17
N THR A 8 -2.18 -17.17 -4.47
CA THR A 8 -2.49 -18.58 -4.65
C THR A 8 -3.99 -18.83 -4.44
N PRO A 9 -4.59 -19.87 -5.04
CA PRO A 9 -6.03 -20.15 -4.89
C PRO A 9 -6.47 -20.38 -3.44
N TRP A 10 -5.64 -20.96 -2.59
CA TRP A 10 -5.99 -21.26 -1.20
C TRP A 10 -6.20 -20.00 -0.34
N ILE A 11 -5.63 -18.85 -0.72
CA ILE A 11 -5.83 -17.59 0.00
C ILE A 11 -7.29 -17.15 -0.04
N SER A 12 -7.98 -17.40 -1.15
CA SER A 12 -9.40 -17.09 -1.32
C SER A 12 -10.31 -17.90 -0.39
N SER A 13 -9.82 -19.01 0.14
CA SER A 13 -10.52 -19.89 1.10
C SER A 13 -10.19 -19.55 2.56
N SER A 14 -9.34 -18.55 2.82
CA SER A 14 -8.95 -18.17 4.17
C SER A 14 -10.16 -17.66 4.98
N PRO A 15 -10.18 -17.83 6.33
CA PRO A 15 -11.27 -17.32 7.17
C PRO A 15 -11.39 -15.79 7.12
N LEU A 16 -10.33 -15.06 6.75
CA LEU A 16 -10.35 -13.61 6.61
C LEU A 16 -11.30 -13.13 5.50
N ARG A 17 -11.74 -14.02 4.59
CA ARG A 17 -12.77 -13.70 3.59
C ARG A 17 -14.08 -13.17 4.20
N HIS A 18 -14.36 -13.49 5.46
CA HIS A 18 -15.58 -13.07 6.15
C HIS A 18 -15.50 -11.67 6.73
N VAL A 19 -14.27 -11.16 6.93
CA VAL A 19 -14.02 -9.81 7.46
C VAL A 19 -13.49 -8.84 6.39
N LEU A 20 -13.12 -9.34 5.22
CA LEU A 20 -12.71 -8.53 4.07
C LEU A 20 -13.88 -8.41 3.08
N PRO A 21 -14.60 -7.27 3.06
CA PRO A 21 -15.74 -7.08 2.19
C PRO A 21 -15.37 -7.16 0.71
N ARG A 22 -16.30 -7.65 -0.07
CA ARG A 22 -16.19 -7.85 -1.52
C ARG A 22 -17.55 -7.70 -2.16
N PHE A 23 -17.59 -7.43 -3.45
CA PHE A 23 -18.85 -7.44 -4.19
C PHE A 23 -19.40 -8.86 -4.28
N SER A 24 -20.72 -8.99 -4.11
CA SER A 24 -21.45 -10.22 -4.39
C SER A 24 -21.72 -10.33 -5.90
N GLY A 25 -21.71 -11.54 -6.46
CA GLY A 25 -22.05 -11.79 -7.86
C GLY A 25 -20.82 -11.84 -8.80
N ALA A 26 -20.97 -11.38 -10.01
CA ALA A 26 -20.03 -11.54 -11.13
C ALA A 26 -18.71 -10.72 -11.02
N ALA A 27 -18.30 -10.38 -9.83
CA ALA A 27 -17.05 -9.62 -9.62
C ALA A 27 -15.81 -10.51 -9.79
N ARG A 28 -14.81 -10.00 -10.47
CA ARG A 28 -13.49 -10.59 -10.48
C ARG A 28 -12.86 -10.45 -9.10
N GLN A 29 -12.44 -11.58 -8.52
CA GLN A 29 -11.87 -11.63 -7.18
C GLN A 29 -10.37 -11.93 -7.25
N GLN A 30 -9.58 -11.18 -6.48
CA GLN A 30 -8.15 -11.39 -6.34
C GLN A 30 -7.75 -11.26 -4.86
N ASP A 31 -7.28 -12.35 -4.29
CA ASP A 31 -6.82 -12.39 -2.91
C ASP A 31 -5.31 -12.61 -2.87
N ASN A 32 -4.61 -11.78 -2.12
CA ASN A 32 -3.16 -11.83 -1.98
C ASN A 32 -2.80 -11.82 -0.50
N LEU A 33 -1.80 -12.61 -0.10
CA LEU A 33 -1.03 -12.34 1.10
C LEU A 33 0.09 -11.37 0.77
N PHE A 34 0.44 -10.53 1.70
CA PHE A 34 1.60 -9.65 1.56
C PHE A 34 2.39 -9.59 2.86
N ALA A 35 3.69 -9.38 2.71
CA ALA A 35 4.60 -8.98 3.78
C ALA A 35 5.24 -7.65 3.37
N GLN A 36 5.28 -6.69 4.29
CA GLN A 36 5.83 -5.36 4.01
C GLN A 36 6.70 -4.89 5.15
N GLN A 37 7.88 -4.38 4.79
CA GLN A 37 8.77 -3.66 5.68
C GLN A 37 8.87 -2.21 5.22
N GLU A 38 8.73 -1.29 6.15
CA GLU A 38 8.90 0.14 5.92
C GLU A 38 9.94 0.69 6.90
N CYS A 39 10.90 1.44 6.36
CA CYS A 39 11.92 2.11 7.15
C CYS A 39 11.76 3.61 6.98
N PHE A 40 11.70 4.33 8.07
CA PHE A 40 11.54 5.78 8.13
C PHE A 40 12.75 6.42 8.78
N THR A 41 13.23 7.48 8.15
CA THR A 41 14.36 8.26 8.64
C THR A 41 14.01 9.73 8.60
N PRO A 42 14.57 10.53 9.51
CA PRO A 42 14.50 11.98 9.42
C PRO A 42 15.26 12.51 8.20
N THR A 43 15.14 13.79 7.92
CA THR A 43 15.84 14.49 6.85
C THR A 43 17.36 14.35 6.95
N SER A 44 17.91 14.28 8.18
CA SER A 44 19.33 14.04 8.42
C SER A 44 19.56 12.76 9.20
N ILE A 45 20.30 11.84 8.58
CA ILE A 45 20.74 10.58 9.22
C ILE A 45 22.10 10.72 9.95
N ARG A 46 22.78 11.87 9.82
CA ARG A 46 24.11 12.13 10.39
C ARG A 46 24.12 12.55 11.84
N ARG A 47 22.94 12.89 12.38
CA ARG A 47 22.83 13.41 13.75
C ARG A 47 22.55 12.29 14.73
N ASP A 48 23.31 12.29 15.80
CA ASP A 48 23.15 11.43 16.96
C ASP A 48 22.28 12.12 18.03
N THR A 49 21.13 12.66 17.60
CA THR A 49 20.20 13.38 18.48
C THR A 49 18.77 13.26 17.93
N ILE A 50 17.79 13.38 18.83
CA ILE A 50 16.38 13.43 18.43
C ILE A 50 16.08 14.77 17.75
N LEU A 51 15.59 14.72 16.51
CA LEU A 51 15.10 15.87 15.77
C LEU A 51 13.61 16.06 16.04
N ARG A 52 13.27 16.90 17.02
CA ARG A 52 11.87 17.06 17.49
C ARG A 52 10.91 17.66 16.47
N THR A 53 11.42 18.30 15.44
CA THR A 53 10.62 18.94 14.37
C THR A 53 10.58 18.12 13.09
N ASP A 54 11.12 16.91 13.13
CA ASP A 54 11.22 16.01 11.99
C ASP A 54 10.70 14.62 12.36
N ARG A 55 10.43 13.80 11.34
CA ARG A 55 10.02 12.42 11.50
C ARG A 55 11.09 11.63 12.28
N PRO A 56 10.70 10.81 13.26
CA PRO A 56 11.66 9.96 13.97
C PRO A 56 12.19 8.84 13.07
N PHE A 57 13.30 8.22 13.48
CA PHE A 57 13.63 6.90 12.98
C PHE A 57 12.55 5.92 13.41
N ALA A 58 12.05 5.12 12.48
CA ALA A 58 11.09 4.07 12.75
C ALA A 58 11.22 2.93 11.74
N ALA A 59 10.94 1.74 12.20
CA ALA A 59 10.86 0.54 11.40
C ALA A 59 9.51 -0.12 11.61
N ALA A 60 8.84 -0.56 10.55
CA ALA A 60 7.60 -1.31 10.62
C ALA A 60 7.72 -2.57 9.76
N LEU A 61 7.30 -3.71 10.30
CA LEU A 61 7.24 -5.01 9.61
C LEU A 61 5.89 -5.63 9.87
N TYR A 62 5.12 -5.89 8.82
CA TYR A 62 3.79 -6.44 8.94
C TYR A 62 3.42 -7.36 7.79
N ILE A 63 2.55 -8.30 8.07
CA ILE A 63 1.95 -9.21 7.11
C ILE A 63 0.45 -8.95 7.05
N GLY A 64 -0.18 -9.28 5.95
CA GLY A 64 -1.62 -9.10 5.82
C GLY A 64 -2.21 -9.83 4.63
N GLN A 65 -3.54 -9.85 4.60
CA GLN A 65 -4.30 -10.28 3.44
C GLN A 65 -5.01 -9.08 2.83
N ARG A 66 -4.95 -9.00 1.52
CA ARG A 66 -5.68 -8.04 0.70
C ARG A 66 -6.64 -8.77 -0.20
N SER A 67 -7.87 -8.31 -0.22
CA SER A 67 -8.93 -8.76 -1.12
C SER A 67 -9.29 -7.64 -2.06
N LYS A 68 -9.27 -7.90 -3.35
CA LYS A 68 -9.62 -6.95 -4.42
C LYS A 68 -10.77 -7.55 -5.23
N SER A 69 -11.91 -6.91 -5.18
CA SER A 69 -13.13 -7.30 -5.86
C SER A 69 -13.49 -6.27 -6.92
N THR A 70 -13.61 -6.69 -8.17
CA THR A 70 -13.93 -5.81 -9.30
C THR A 70 -15.25 -6.24 -9.93
N ASN A 71 -16.22 -5.33 -9.96
CA ASN A 71 -17.44 -5.48 -10.72
C ASN A 71 -17.20 -4.91 -12.13
N THR A 72 -17.09 -5.80 -13.11
CA THR A 72 -16.77 -5.43 -14.50
C THR A 72 -17.93 -4.75 -15.23
N ASP A 73 -19.17 -4.96 -14.80
CA ASP A 73 -20.35 -4.34 -15.39
C ASP A 73 -20.51 -2.89 -14.92
N ARG A 74 -20.42 -2.68 -13.60
CA ARG A 74 -20.54 -1.35 -12.99
C ARG A 74 -19.26 -0.54 -13.05
N LYS A 75 -18.12 -1.18 -13.42
CA LYS A 75 -16.79 -0.57 -13.44
C LYS A 75 -16.38 -0.01 -12.07
N GLU A 76 -16.61 -0.81 -11.08
CA GLU A 76 -16.33 -0.52 -9.67
C GLU A 76 -15.30 -1.51 -9.13
N GLN A 77 -14.49 -1.07 -8.20
CA GLN A 77 -13.51 -1.89 -7.53
C GLN A 77 -13.52 -1.60 -6.03
N LEU A 78 -13.60 -2.65 -5.24
CA LEU A 78 -13.45 -2.60 -3.79
C LEU A 78 -12.18 -3.35 -3.41
N THR A 79 -11.29 -2.66 -2.70
CA THR A 79 -10.11 -3.27 -2.11
C THR A 79 -10.22 -3.20 -0.59
N SER A 80 -10.10 -4.32 0.09
CA SER A 80 -10.05 -4.41 1.54
C SER A 80 -8.78 -5.11 1.97
N ALA A 81 -8.21 -4.71 3.11
CA ALA A 81 -7.01 -5.33 3.64
C ALA A 81 -7.01 -5.32 5.17
N LEU A 82 -6.52 -6.40 5.75
CA LEU A 82 -6.20 -6.50 7.17
C LEU A 82 -4.73 -6.87 7.30
N SER A 83 -4.01 -6.15 8.15
CA SER A 83 -2.60 -6.40 8.42
C SER A 83 -2.31 -6.39 9.92
N ILE A 84 -1.33 -7.21 10.30
CA ILE A 84 -0.80 -7.31 11.66
C ILE A 84 0.72 -7.35 11.61
N GLY A 85 1.38 -6.74 12.57
CA GLY A 85 2.83 -6.71 12.64
C GLY A 85 3.37 -5.95 13.84
N ILE A 86 4.55 -5.39 13.67
CA ILE A 86 5.28 -4.65 14.71
C ILE A 86 5.90 -3.38 14.12
N ILE A 87 5.92 -2.34 14.93
CA ILE A 87 6.75 -1.15 14.72
C ILE A 87 7.89 -1.16 15.76
N GLY A 88 9.05 -0.64 15.41
CA GLY A 88 10.18 -0.47 16.32
C GLY A 88 11.40 -1.34 15.98
N PRO A 89 12.34 -1.52 16.91
CA PRO A 89 13.60 -2.25 16.70
C PRO A 89 13.45 -3.66 16.11
N CYS A 90 12.41 -4.40 16.51
CA CYS A 90 12.15 -5.75 16.02
C CYS A 90 11.79 -5.81 14.52
N ALA A 91 11.50 -4.69 13.87
CA ALA A 91 11.29 -4.62 12.42
C ALA A 91 12.59 -4.50 11.59
N LEU A 92 13.77 -4.52 12.25
CA LEU A 92 15.13 -4.77 11.73
C LEU A 92 15.76 -3.70 10.83
N CYS A 93 15.08 -2.63 10.43
CA CYS A 93 15.61 -1.61 9.50
C CYS A 93 16.96 -1.01 9.91
N ALA A 94 17.23 -0.86 11.21
CA ALA A 94 18.49 -0.29 11.71
C ALA A 94 19.71 -1.10 11.24
N GLY A 95 19.66 -2.42 11.39
CA GLY A 95 20.73 -3.32 10.97
C GLY A 95 20.91 -3.36 9.46
N GLU A 96 19.81 -3.42 8.73
CA GLU A 96 19.81 -3.43 7.27
C GLU A 96 20.38 -2.14 6.69
N GLN A 97 19.94 -0.99 7.18
CA GLN A 97 20.41 0.29 6.68
C GLN A 97 21.90 0.50 6.98
N ARG A 98 22.37 0.16 8.19
CA ARG A 98 23.80 0.21 8.52
C ARG A 98 24.62 -0.71 7.62
N GLY A 99 24.15 -1.95 7.39
CA GLY A 99 24.81 -2.91 6.50
C GLY A 99 24.94 -2.40 5.06
N ILE A 100 23.87 -1.84 4.50
CA ILE A 100 23.85 -1.27 3.15
C ILE A 100 24.79 -0.06 3.06
N HIS A 101 24.72 0.87 4.01
CA HIS A 101 25.58 2.06 4.02
C HIS A 101 27.06 1.70 4.13
N LYS A 102 27.39 0.71 4.96
CA LYS A 102 28.77 0.20 5.08
C LYS A 102 29.25 -0.44 3.78
N ALA A 103 28.42 -1.27 3.13
CA ALA A 103 28.76 -1.91 1.86
C ALA A 103 28.98 -0.90 0.71
N LEU A 104 28.28 0.23 0.74
CA LEU A 104 28.38 1.30 -0.25
C LEU A 104 29.39 2.41 0.13
N ASN A 105 30.17 2.25 1.20
CA ASN A 105 31.04 3.30 1.74
C ASN A 105 30.32 4.65 1.96
N ASN A 106 29.05 4.58 2.37
CA ASN A 106 28.21 5.75 2.61
C ASN A 106 28.16 6.08 4.12
N ILE A 107 27.60 7.26 4.44
CA ILE A 107 27.49 7.76 5.82
C ILE A 107 26.61 6.83 6.64
N GLU A 108 27.13 6.35 7.76
CA GLU A 108 26.38 5.52 8.69
C GLU A 108 25.26 6.33 9.36
N PRO A 109 24.02 5.80 9.42
CA PRO A 109 22.94 6.43 10.14
C PRO A 109 23.13 6.34 11.65
N LEU A 110 23.19 7.50 12.33
CA LEU A 110 23.55 7.56 13.75
C LEU A 110 22.35 7.61 14.72
N GLY A 111 21.14 7.90 14.25
CA GLY A 111 19.98 8.14 15.12
C GLY A 111 19.10 6.94 15.46
N TRP A 112 19.43 5.72 15.02
CA TRP A 112 18.61 4.53 15.22
C TRP A 112 18.42 4.13 16.69
N GLN A 113 19.29 4.53 17.61
CA GLN A 113 19.09 4.31 19.04
C GLN A 113 17.90 5.09 19.62
N PHE A 114 17.44 6.12 18.93
CA PHE A 114 16.29 6.95 19.30
C PHE A 114 15.02 6.60 18.52
N GLN A 115 15.01 5.44 17.84
CA GLN A 115 13.85 5.03 17.05
C GLN A 115 12.63 4.75 17.94
N ILE A 116 11.45 4.78 17.33
CA ILE A 116 10.20 4.41 17.99
C ILE A 116 10.34 3.01 18.61
N GLN A 117 9.85 2.84 19.83
CA GLN A 117 9.89 1.60 20.57
C GLN A 117 8.94 0.56 19.95
N ASN A 118 9.13 -0.72 20.33
CA ASN A 118 8.28 -1.79 19.82
C ASN A 118 6.83 -1.61 20.26
N ASP A 119 5.94 -1.71 19.30
CA ASP A 119 4.49 -1.76 19.51
C ASP A 119 3.83 -2.61 18.43
N VAL A 120 2.59 -3.00 18.67
CA VAL A 120 1.82 -3.87 17.76
C VAL A 120 1.15 -3.04 16.67
N ILE A 121 1.27 -3.51 15.44
CA ILE A 121 0.53 -3.00 14.29
C ILE A 121 -0.72 -3.86 14.07
N VAL A 122 -1.89 -3.22 14.04
CA VAL A 122 -3.12 -3.78 13.50
C VAL A 122 -3.78 -2.69 12.66
N ASN A 123 -3.90 -2.90 11.35
CA ASN A 123 -4.56 -1.96 10.45
C ASN A 123 -5.61 -2.65 9.59
N TYR A 124 -6.73 -1.99 9.44
CA TYR A 124 -7.79 -2.35 8.52
C TYR A 124 -7.99 -1.24 7.48
N ALA A 125 -7.95 -1.58 6.20
CA ALA A 125 -8.06 -0.63 5.10
C ALA A 125 -9.20 -1.00 4.15
N LEU A 126 -9.94 0.00 3.70
CA LEU A 126 -10.93 -0.09 2.64
C LEU A 126 -10.65 0.99 1.59
N GLN A 127 -10.77 0.63 0.32
CA GLN A 127 -10.67 1.54 -0.81
C GLN A 127 -11.72 1.17 -1.84
N PHE A 128 -12.53 2.13 -2.22
CA PHE A 128 -13.50 2.02 -3.32
C PHE A 128 -13.05 2.92 -4.48
N ASP A 129 -13.01 2.36 -5.67
CA ASP A 129 -12.66 3.08 -6.89
C ASP A 129 -13.73 2.81 -7.95
N GLN A 130 -14.04 3.82 -8.76
CA GLN A 130 -15.03 3.74 -9.82
C GLN A 130 -14.55 4.46 -11.08
N ARG A 131 -14.83 3.88 -12.24
CA ARG A 131 -14.67 4.55 -13.52
C ARG A 131 -15.78 5.58 -13.69
N LEU A 132 -15.42 6.84 -13.87
CA LEU A 132 -16.35 7.96 -14.02
C LEU A 132 -16.67 8.25 -15.48
N ILE A 133 -15.62 8.33 -16.31
CA ILE A 133 -15.73 8.65 -17.73
C ILE A 133 -14.77 7.73 -18.48
N ALA A 134 -15.20 7.21 -19.62
CA ALA A 134 -14.32 6.47 -20.52
C ALA A 134 -14.64 6.72 -21.98
N SER A 135 -13.59 6.74 -22.79
CA SER A 135 -13.63 6.74 -24.24
C SER A 135 -12.67 5.66 -24.78
N ARG A 136 -12.53 5.58 -26.09
CA ARG A 136 -11.61 4.61 -26.71
C ARG A 136 -10.15 4.77 -26.27
N PHE A 137 -9.72 5.99 -25.95
CA PHE A 137 -8.31 6.33 -25.69
C PHE A 137 -8.10 7.08 -24.38
N ALA A 138 -9.15 7.29 -23.60
CA ALA A 138 -9.04 8.02 -22.34
C ALA A 138 -10.01 7.47 -21.30
N GLU A 139 -9.59 7.49 -20.05
CA GLU A 139 -10.39 7.09 -18.90
C GLU A 139 -10.16 8.06 -17.73
N ILE A 140 -11.21 8.37 -17.01
CA ILE A 140 -11.15 9.06 -15.72
C ILE A 140 -11.79 8.15 -14.68
N SER A 141 -11.08 7.88 -13.63
CA SER A 141 -11.55 7.13 -12.46
C SER A 141 -11.30 7.92 -11.18
N GLY A 142 -12.14 7.70 -10.20
CA GLY A 142 -12.02 8.31 -8.89
C GLY A 142 -12.33 7.32 -7.79
N GLY A 143 -11.87 7.61 -6.60
CA GLY A 143 -12.09 6.72 -5.47
C GLY A 143 -11.94 7.41 -4.13
N ALA A 144 -12.39 6.71 -3.10
CA ALA A 144 -12.24 7.11 -1.71
C ALA A 144 -11.88 5.91 -0.86
N GLY A 145 -11.07 6.15 0.15
CA GLY A 145 -10.59 5.11 1.04
C GLY A 145 -10.43 5.56 2.48
N ALA A 146 -10.31 4.59 3.35
CA ALA A 146 -9.98 4.81 4.74
C ALA A 146 -9.12 3.67 5.28
N THR A 147 -8.21 4.01 6.15
CA THR A 147 -7.44 3.07 6.98
C THR A 147 -7.66 3.42 8.43
N VAL A 148 -7.94 2.41 9.25
CA VAL A 148 -8.08 2.56 10.70
C VAL A 148 -7.17 1.54 11.37
N GLY A 149 -6.36 1.97 12.32
CA GLY A 149 -5.47 1.07 13.03
C GLY A 149 -4.48 1.75 13.97
N SER A 150 -3.68 0.93 14.63
CA SER A 150 -2.65 1.38 15.57
C SER A 150 -1.41 1.96 14.89
N PHE A 151 -1.20 1.64 13.60
CA PHE A 151 -0.07 2.19 12.85
C PHE A 151 -0.47 3.45 12.07
N ARG A 152 -1.62 3.43 11.38
CA ARG A 152 -2.13 4.58 10.64
C ARG A 152 -3.65 4.65 10.69
N THR A 153 -4.18 5.86 10.85
CA THR A 153 -5.59 6.18 10.68
C THR A 153 -5.72 7.39 9.77
N HIS A 154 -6.33 7.20 8.60
CA HIS A 154 -6.52 8.26 7.61
C HIS A 154 -7.71 7.95 6.70
N ALA A 155 -8.24 8.99 6.09
CA ALA A 155 -9.13 8.91 4.94
C ALA A 155 -8.47 9.55 3.72
N ASP A 156 -8.71 9.02 2.53
CA ASP A 156 -8.17 9.55 1.29
C ASP A 156 -9.19 9.54 0.16
N VAL A 157 -8.98 10.44 -0.77
CA VAL A 157 -9.68 10.50 -2.06
C VAL A 157 -8.65 10.55 -3.18
N ASN A 158 -8.97 9.94 -4.30
CA ASN A 158 -8.10 9.95 -5.47
C ASN A 158 -8.89 10.28 -6.74
N LEU A 159 -8.20 10.84 -7.69
CA LEU A 159 -8.65 11.02 -9.07
C LEU A 159 -7.52 10.64 -10.01
N ARG A 160 -7.81 9.79 -11.00
CA ARG A 160 -6.85 9.32 -12.00
C ARG A 160 -7.39 9.55 -13.40
N GLY A 161 -6.61 10.21 -14.24
CA GLY A 161 -6.82 10.30 -15.69
C GLY A 161 -5.78 9.45 -16.40
N GLU A 162 -6.19 8.65 -17.39
CA GLU A 162 -5.31 7.84 -18.23
C GLU A 162 -5.64 8.06 -19.70
N ILE A 163 -4.62 8.20 -20.54
CA ILE A 163 -4.75 8.42 -21.99
C ILE A 163 -3.81 7.47 -22.73
N GLY A 164 -4.29 6.85 -23.81
CA GLY A 164 -3.50 6.00 -24.68
C GLY A 164 -4.19 4.73 -25.11
N LEU A 165 -3.40 3.72 -25.47
CA LEU A 165 -3.84 2.37 -25.78
C LEU A 165 -3.66 1.49 -24.55
N PHE A 166 -4.67 1.35 -23.73
CA PHE A 166 -4.63 0.58 -22.48
C PHE A 166 -5.83 -0.35 -22.34
N ASN A 167 -5.77 -1.21 -21.35
CA ASN A 167 -6.91 -1.98 -20.87
C ASN A 167 -7.22 -1.51 -19.47
N SER A 168 -8.42 -1.01 -19.25
CA SER A 168 -8.83 -0.53 -17.94
C SER A 168 -8.73 -1.64 -16.89
N HIS A 169 -8.32 -1.29 -15.69
CA HIS A 169 -8.29 -2.23 -14.58
C HIS A 169 -9.69 -2.64 -14.10
N PHE A 170 -10.74 -1.93 -14.55
CA PHE A 170 -12.13 -2.30 -14.33
C PHE A 170 -12.68 -3.29 -15.38
N ASP A 171 -11.97 -3.52 -16.48
CA ASP A 171 -12.38 -4.42 -17.53
C ASP A 171 -11.81 -5.84 -17.33
N GLU A 172 -12.31 -6.81 -18.09
CA GLU A 172 -11.74 -8.14 -18.11
C GLU A 172 -10.30 -8.13 -18.61
N PRO A 173 -9.41 -8.95 -18.04
CA PRO A 173 -8.05 -9.05 -18.50
C PRO A 173 -7.98 -9.50 -19.95
N VAL A 174 -7.35 -8.71 -20.79
CA VAL A 174 -7.04 -9.11 -22.18
C VAL A 174 -5.64 -9.71 -22.21
N ASP A 175 -5.45 -10.75 -23.02
CA ASP A 175 -4.16 -11.40 -23.22
C ASP A 175 -3.08 -10.37 -23.61
N ILE A 176 -2.07 -10.24 -22.74
CA ILE A 176 -1.02 -9.22 -22.85
C ILE A 176 -0.20 -9.39 -24.13
N LEU A 177 -0.08 -10.61 -24.64
CA LEU A 177 0.76 -10.93 -25.80
C LEU A 177 0.13 -10.52 -27.15
N LYS A 178 -1.15 -10.14 -27.17
CA LYS A 178 -1.88 -9.90 -28.43
C LYS A 178 -2.03 -8.43 -28.82
N LYS A 179 -1.73 -7.45 -27.95
CA LYS A 179 -1.91 -6.02 -28.28
C LYS A 179 -0.83 -5.15 -27.63
N LEU A 180 -0.25 -4.26 -28.45
CA LEU A 180 0.60 -3.19 -27.95
C LEU A 180 -0.21 -2.27 -27.04
N ARG A 181 0.35 -1.92 -25.87
CA ARG A 181 -0.24 -0.99 -24.90
C ARG A 181 0.76 0.11 -24.60
N ILE A 182 0.34 1.33 -24.83
CA ILE A 182 1.12 2.53 -24.49
C ILE A 182 0.14 3.53 -23.93
N SER A 183 0.29 3.87 -22.66
CA SER A 183 -0.51 4.89 -22.01
C SER A 183 0.33 5.75 -21.09
N THR A 184 -0.18 6.92 -20.79
CA THR A 184 0.30 7.78 -19.71
C THR A 184 -0.86 8.08 -18.78
N PHE A 185 -0.55 8.29 -17.50
CA PHE A 185 -1.57 8.66 -16.53
C PHE A 185 -1.09 9.78 -15.61
N LEU A 186 -2.05 10.53 -15.12
CA LEU A 186 -1.90 11.48 -14.04
C LEU A 186 -2.83 11.07 -12.89
N GLN A 187 -2.31 11.06 -11.67
CA GLN A 187 -3.10 10.75 -10.48
C GLN A 187 -2.86 11.80 -9.41
N GLY A 188 -3.95 12.34 -8.88
CA GLY A 188 -3.96 13.19 -7.70
C GLY A 188 -4.57 12.45 -6.51
N ASN A 189 -3.98 12.65 -5.32
CA ASN A 189 -4.51 12.09 -4.07
C ASN A 189 -4.53 13.18 -3.01
N ALA A 190 -5.62 13.26 -2.25
CA ALA A 190 -5.72 14.07 -1.04
C ALA A 190 -5.95 13.12 0.15
N ARG A 191 -5.20 13.33 1.23
CA ARG A 191 -5.26 12.50 2.43
C ARG A 191 -5.48 13.34 3.68
N PHE A 192 -6.42 12.93 4.49
CA PHE A 192 -6.72 13.49 5.80
C PHE A 192 -6.20 12.52 6.86
N VAL A 193 -5.10 12.87 7.50
CA VAL A 193 -4.43 12.03 8.50
C VAL A 193 -5.01 12.32 9.88
N GLY A 194 -5.59 11.31 10.51
CA GLY A 194 -6.02 11.36 11.90
C GLY A 194 -4.92 10.90 12.85
N TYR A 195 -4.15 9.88 12.44
CA TYR A 195 -3.05 9.35 13.23
C TYR A 195 -1.99 8.69 12.33
N ASP A 196 -0.72 8.90 12.64
CA ASP A 196 0.43 8.20 12.08
C ASP A 196 1.42 7.92 13.23
N ALA A 197 1.82 6.65 13.40
CA ALA A 197 2.74 6.23 14.46
C ALA A 197 4.21 6.60 14.17
N THR A 198 4.52 7.26 13.03
CA THR A 198 5.89 7.61 12.62
C THR A 198 6.12 9.09 12.46
#